data_bf66307d79ff0c16ae2107e890f6f28d
#
_entry.id   bf66307d79ff0c16ae2107e890f6f28d
#
_cell.length_a   1.000
_cell.length_b   1.000
_cell.length_c   1.000
_cell.angle_alpha   90.00
_cell.angle_beta   90.00
_cell.angle_gamma   90.00
#
_symmetry.space_group_name_H-M   'P 1'
#
loop_
_entity.id
_entity.type
_entity.pdbx_description
1 polymer ?
#
loop_
_entity_poly.entity_id
_entity_poly.type
_entity_poly.pdbx_seq_one_letter_code
_entity_poly.pdbx_strand_id
1 'polypeptide(L)'
;MGETDVQAAAGHVAAVLREAGRAEATVWRQQVVLERFATFLAGRGLDAASEQVCVDFIAKQTGVRLGSLREPVKDRAVQAVRRPVVLMADALAGRSLDVDRTVLPAKDACPAAFRSLRDDYLSWCRRRANAEATVVAKDKTASRFLAYLEDVGTADIAELGVQDLSGFLLRQGHLRRKTIASVRSCLADFLAFLATTGRTPRNLADRLPPHKYVRHESEPHLWSADEVRRLLGAIDRCSATGKRDYAMILATARLGLRISDLRQLTLGDFDWRTKTITLVQHKTGRPLNLPLLDDVGWAVIDYIGHGRPETSCNKVFVKHRHPFDTFGSASSVASRLSRHTARAGIEFPPGKVCGMHSLRGALAVAMIANNTPIPVVSAVLGHTSSDTTQAYYLRFDVERLRRCALDIEDIIEKAPWGGGRNA
;
A
#
# COMPACT_ATOMS: atom_id res chain seq x y z
N MET A 1 19.51 -5.93 -42.04
CA MET A 1 18.43 -6.39 -41.14
C MET A 1 18.36 -5.63 -39.82
N GLY A 2 18.90 -4.46 -39.62
CA GLY A 2 18.97 -3.78 -38.30
C GLY A 2 18.01 -2.59 -38.08
N GLU A 3 17.85 -1.71 -39.07
CA GLU A 3 17.11 -0.46 -38.87
C GLU A 3 15.58 -0.63 -38.93
N THR A 4 15.11 -1.59 -39.75
CA THR A 4 13.69 -1.91 -39.90
C THR A 4 13.10 -2.60 -38.66
N ASP A 5 13.87 -3.45 -37.97
CA ASP A 5 13.42 -4.17 -36.78
C ASP A 5 13.30 -3.26 -35.54
N VAL A 6 14.21 -2.30 -35.37
CA VAL A 6 14.19 -1.33 -34.26
C VAL A 6 13.02 -0.35 -34.40
N GLN A 7 12.73 0.12 -35.63
CA GLN A 7 11.57 0.97 -35.92
C GLN A 7 10.24 0.20 -35.73
N ALA A 8 10.19 -1.06 -36.18
CA ALA A 8 9.04 -1.94 -35.99
C ALA A 8 8.75 -2.18 -34.49
N ALA A 9 9.79 -2.37 -33.66
CA ALA A 9 9.64 -2.52 -32.21
C ALA A 9 9.06 -1.25 -31.55
N ALA A 10 9.50 -0.06 -31.96
CA ALA A 10 8.94 1.20 -31.46
C ALA A 10 7.46 1.36 -31.84
N GLY A 11 7.09 1.01 -33.06
CA GLY A 11 5.70 0.98 -33.53
C GLY A 11 4.84 -0.02 -32.77
N HIS A 12 5.36 -1.22 -32.54
CA HIS A 12 4.69 -2.26 -31.77
C HIS A 12 4.40 -1.80 -30.31
N VAL A 13 5.37 -1.22 -29.63
CA VAL A 13 5.17 -0.66 -28.27
C VAL A 13 4.08 0.42 -28.29
N ALA A 14 4.06 1.30 -29.28
CA ALA A 14 3.03 2.34 -29.38
C ALA A 14 1.63 1.74 -29.64
N ALA A 15 1.52 0.70 -30.46
CA ALA A 15 0.26 -0.02 -30.69
C ALA A 15 -0.26 -0.68 -29.41
N VAL A 16 0.56 -1.43 -28.70
CA VAL A 16 0.21 -2.09 -27.42
C VAL A 16 -0.21 -1.05 -26.36
N LEU A 17 0.40 0.13 -26.34
CA LEU A 17 -0.01 1.22 -25.44
C LEU A 17 -1.41 1.75 -25.78
N ARG A 18 -1.78 1.83 -27.06
CA ARG A 18 -3.14 2.23 -27.49
C ARG A 18 -4.17 1.16 -27.15
N GLU A 19 -3.89 -0.10 -27.44
CA GLU A 19 -4.75 -1.24 -27.08
C GLU A 19 -4.99 -1.33 -25.59
N ALA A 20 -3.98 -0.98 -24.77
CA ALA A 20 -4.11 -0.86 -23.32
C ALA A 20 -4.90 0.39 -22.85
N GLY A 21 -5.53 1.14 -23.76
CA GLY A 21 -6.35 2.30 -23.44
C GLY A 21 -5.59 3.50 -22.89
N ARG A 22 -4.32 3.69 -23.25
CA ARG A 22 -3.55 4.88 -22.85
C ARG A 22 -4.00 6.10 -23.65
N ALA A 23 -4.11 7.25 -22.95
CA ALA A 23 -4.46 8.50 -23.61
C ALA A 23 -3.45 8.84 -24.73
N GLU A 24 -3.93 9.28 -25.89
CA GLU A 24 -3.08 9.61 -27.05
C GLU A 24 -1.93 10.56 -26.71
N ALA A 25 -2.16 11.56 -25.87
CA ALA A 25 -1.09 12.45 -25.41
C ALA A 25 0.01 11.72 -24.58
N THR A 26 -0.31 10.59 -23.97
CA THR A 26 0.66 9.76 -23.26
C THR A 26 1.40 8.86 -24.24
N VAL A 27 0.69 8.26 -25.19
CA VAL A 27 1.27 7.45 -26.28
C VAL A 27 2.25 8.30 -27.07
N TRP A 28 1.83 9.49 -27.50
CA TRP A 28 2.69 10.41 -28.25
C TRP A 28 3.99 10.76 -27.49
N ARG A 29 3.89 11.13 -26.22
CA ARG A 29 5.08 11.42 -25.39
C ARG A 29 6.04 10.25 -25.27
N GLN A 30 5.52 9.02 -25.15
CA GLN A 30 6.34 7.83 -25.11
C GLN A 30 6.93 7.51 -26.47
N GLN A 31 6.16 7.71 -27.53
CA GLN A 31 6.61 7.49 -28.92
C GLN A 31 7.81 8.37 -29.26
N VAL A 32 7.81 9.65 -28.86
CA VAL A 32 8.96 10.55 -29.02
C VAL A 32 10.23 10.00 -28.37
N VAL A 33 10.10 9.38 -27.18
CA VAL A 33 11.25 8.75 -26.52
C VAL A 33 11.69 7.47 -27.24
N LEU A 34 10.73 6.66 -27.70
CA LEU A 34 11.01 5.44 -28.46
C LEU A 34 11.75 5.74 -29.76
N GLU A 35 11.33 6.75 -30.51
CA GLU A 35 11.98 7.21 -31.76
C GLU A 35 13.41 7.71 -31.51
N ARG A 36 13.62 8.50 -30.43
CA ARG A 36 14.96 8.93 -30.03
C ARG A 36 15.85 7.77 -29.62
N PHE A 37 15.28 6.76 -28.97
CA PHE A 37 16.03 5.58 -28.58
C PHE A 37 16.36 4.72 -29.79
N ALA A 38 15.43 4.56 -30.75
CA ALA A 38 15.66 3.90 -32.03
C ALA A 38 16.81 4.56 -32.80
N THR A 39 16.79 5.90 -32.93
CA THR A 39 17.88 6.67 -33.54
C THR A 39 19.20 6.49 -32.82
N PHE A 40 19.19 6.41 -31.49
CA PHE A 40 20.40 6.18 -30.69
C PHE A 40 20.99 4.78 -30.93
N LEU A 41 20.14 3.75 -31.05
CA LEU A 41 20.57 2.38 -31.38
C LEU A 41 21.14 2.33 -32.81
N ALA A 42 20.42 2.90 -33.78
CA ALA A 42 20.86 2.94 -35.18
C ALA A 42 22.19 3.65 -35.35
N GLY A 43 22.41 4.79 -34.67
CA GLY A 43 23.67 5.53 -34.68
C GLY A 43 24.87 4.78 -34.08
N ARG A 44 24.61 3.66 -33.37
CA ARG A 44 25.64 2.75 -32.84
C ARG A 44 25.69 1.42 -33.59
N GLY A 45 24.88 1.23 -34.63
CA GLY A 45 24.81 -0.03 -35.37
C GLY A 45 24.28 -1.20 -34.53
N LEU A 46 23.37 -0.93 -33.55
CA LEU A 46 22.82 -1.92 -32.65
C LEU A 46 21.38 -2.27 -33.03
N ASP A 47 21.09 -3.54 -33.12
CA ASP A 47 19.76 -4.13 -33.34
C ASP A 47 19.12 -4.69 -32.05
N ALA A 48 19.87 -4.70 -30.95
CA ALA A 48 19.44 -5.12 -29.63
C ALA A 48 19.78 -4.08 -28.56
N ALA A 49 18.96 -4.02 -27.51
CA ALA A 49 19.11 -3.08 -26.40
C ALA A 49 19.60 -3.81 -25.13
N SER A 50 20.91 -3.90 -24.95
CA SER A 50 21.48 -4.37 -23.69
C SER A 50 21.16 -3.40 -22.54
N GLU A 51 21.21 -3.87 -21.28
CA GLU A 51 20.95 -3.05 -20.11
C GLU A 51 21.86 -1.82 -20.06
N GLN A 52 23.14 -1.99 -20.38
CA GLN A 52 24.12 -0.91 -20.38
C GLN A 52 23.77 0.17 -21.43
N VAL A 53 23.35 -0.23 -22.61
CA VAL A 53 22.95 0.68 -23.70
C VAL A 53 21.71 1.49 -23.29
N CYS A 54 20.75 0.85 -22.62
CA CYS A 54 19.57 1.54 -22.09
C CYS A 54 19.94 2.56 -21.01
N VAL A 55 20.82 2.21 -20.07
CA VAL A 55 21.31 3.10 -19.02
C VAL A 55 22.06 4.30 -19.61
N ASP A 56 22.93 4.07 -20.60
CA ASP A 56 23.68 5.13 -21.30
C ASP A 56 22.74 6.11 -22.01
N PHE A 57 21.69 5.59 -22.67
CA PHE A 57 20.68 6.45 -23.30
C PHE A 57 19.91 7.29 -22.27
N ILE A 58 19.47 6.68 -21.18
CA ILE A 58 18.77 7.39 -20.10
C ILE A 58 19.67 8.49 -19.53
N ALA A 59 20.94 8.19 -19.27
CA ALA A 59 21.91 9.17 -18.78
C ALA A 59 22.07 10.33 -19.76
N LYS A 60 22.17 10.04 -21.08
CA LYS A 60 22.26 11.05 -22.13
C LYS A 60 21.02 11.98 -22.19
N GLN A 61 19.81 11.41 -21.95
CA GLN A 61 18.57 12.18 -22.03
C GLN A 61 18.23 12.96 -20.75
N THR A 62 18.66 12.48 -19.59
CA THR A 62 18.22 13.01 -18.30
C THR A 62 19.34 13.64 -17.46
N GLY A 63 20.60 13.43 -17.85
CA GLY A 63 21.78 13.80 -17.04
C GLY A 63 21.99 12.89 -15.82
N VAL A 64 21.10 11.91 -15.57
CA VAL A 64 21.16 11.02 -14.40
C VAL A 64 21.65 9.65 -14.82
N ARG A 65 22.77 9.21 -14.29
CA ARG A 65 23.33 7.88 -14.54
C ARG A 65 22.74 6.89 -13.55
N LEU A 66 22.05 5.87 -14.05
CA LEU A 66 21.50 4.77 -13.27
C LEU A 66 22.58 3.68 -13.14
N GLY A 67 22.64 3.01 -11.99
CA GLY A 67 23.47 1.82 -11.80
C GLY A 67 22.86 0.58 -12.51
N SER A 68 21.52 0.54 -12.64
CA SER A 68 20.81 -0.46 -13.43
C SER A 68 19.45 0.06 -13.90
N LEU A 69 18.88 -0.55 -14.96
CA LEU A 69 17.51 -0.24 -15.41
C LEU A 69 16.44 -0.49 -14.35
N ARG A 70 16.75 -1.30 -13.36
CA ARG A 70 15.82 -1.78 -12.31
C ARG A 70 15.99 -1.04 -10.99
N GLU A 71 16.92 -0.08 -10.93
CA GLU A 71 17.15 0.76 -9.77
C GLU A 71 15.89 1.58 -9.42
N PRO A 72 15.56 1.75 -8.11
CA PRO A 72 14.44 2.59 -7.69
C PRO A 72 14.68 4.05 -8.04
N VAL A 73 13.91 4.59 -8.96
CA VAL A 73 13.98 6.02 -9.37
C VAL A 73 12.74 6.74 -8.88
N LYS A 74 12.94 7.83 -8.12
CA LYS A 74 11.84 8.69 -7.66
C LYS A 74 11.59 9.86 -8.63
N ASP A 75 12.59 10.26 -9.39
CA ASP A 75 12.48 11.35 -10.34
C ASP A 75 11.55 10.99 -11.50
N ARG A 76 10.53 11.82 -11.70
CA ARG A 76 9.50 11.62 -12.74
C ARG A 76 10.05 11.85 -14.15
N ALA A 77 11.03 12.74 -14.33
CA ALA A 77 11.64 12.99 -15.63
C ALA A 77 12.43 11.75 -16.06
N VAL A 78 13.21 11.17 -15.16
CA VAL A 78 13.94 9.93 -15.42
C VAL A 78 12.98 8.78 -15.69
N GLN A 79 11.89 8.65 -14.93
CA GLN A 79 10.87 7.62 -15.16
C GLN A 79 10.18 7.76 -16.51
N ALA A 80 9.92 8.98 -16.97
CA ALA A 80 9.29 9.25 -18.26
C ALA A 80 10.14 8.77 -19.44
N VAL A 81 11.46 8.80 -19.31
CA VAL A 81 12.41 8.28 -20.33
C VAL A 81 12.62 6.78 -20.15
N ARG A 82 12.83 6.31 -18.92
CA ARG A 82 13.16 4.92 -18.62
C ARG A 82 12.06 3.94 -19.05
N ARG A 83 10.80 4.29 -18.80
CA ARG A 83 9.67 3.38 -19.06
C ARG A 83 9.56 2.96 -20.53
N PRO A 84 9.48 3.88 -21.51
CA PRO A 84 9.44 3.48 -22.92
C PRO A 84 10.72 2.75 -23.37
N VAL A 85 11.89 3.11 -22.84
CA VAL A 85 13.16 2.42 -23.12
C VAL A 85 13.10 0.94 -22.68
N VAL A 86 12.56 0.65 -21.50
CA VAL A 86 12.39 -0.74 -21.03
C VAL A 86 11.40 -1.51 -21.89
N LEU A 87 10.25 -0.91 -22.23
CA LEU A 87 9.27 -1.56 -23.11
C LEU A 87 9.87 -1.88 -24.47
N MET A 88 10.68 -0.98 -25.03
CA MET A 88 11.35 -1.22 -26.30
C MET A 88 12.43 -2.31 -26.19
N ALA A 89 13.21 -2.32 -25.11
CA ALA A 89 14.17 -3.38 -24.85
C ALA A 89 13.51 -4.76 -24.69
N ASP A 90 12.32 -4.81 -24.05
CA ASP A 90 11.53 -6.02 -23.95
C ASP A 90 10.97 -6.46 -25.31
N ALA A 91 10.48 -5.52 -26.15
CA ALA A 91 10.03 -5.80 -27.49
C ALA A 91 11.14 -6.36 -28.38
N LEU A 92 12.31 -5.73 -28.39
CA LEU A 92 13.48 -6.19 -29.14
C LEU A 92 13.99 -7.58 -28.70
N ALA A 93 13.77 -7.91 -27.43
CA ALA A 93 14.12 -9.22 -26.88
C ALA A 93 13.00 -10.27 -27.04
N GLY A 94 11.91 -9.97 -27.77
CA GLY A 94 10.76 -10.86 -27.96
C GLY A 94 9.99 -11.18 -26.68
N ARG A 95 10.12 -10.34 -25.65
CA ARG A 95 9.40 -10.51 -24.37
C ARG A 95 8.02 -9.88 -24.41
N SER A 96 7.09 -10.40 -23.61
CA SER A 96 5.74 -9.81 -23.46
C SER A 96 5.81 -8.41 -22.85
N LEU A 97 5.05 -7.48 -23.43
CA LEU A 97 5.01 -6.09 -22.99
C LEU A 97 3.98 -5.90 -21.87
N ASP A 98 4.45 -5.67 -20.65
CA ASP A 98 3.59 -5.33 -19.52
C ASP A 98 3.49 -3.80 -19.38
N VAL A 99 2.48 -3.22 -20.04
CA VAL A 99 2.25 -1.77 -20.03
C VAL A 99 1.69 -1.22 -18.72
N ASP A 100 1.21 -2.07 -17.83
CA ASP A 100 0.69 -1.69 -16.50
C ASP A 100 1.76 -1.81 -15.42
N ARG A 101 2.79 -2.55 -15.69
CA ARG A 101 3.89 -2.75 -14.74
C ARG A 101 4.66 -1.45 -14.55
N THR A 102 4.60 -0.89 -13.37
CA THR A 102 5.68 -0.03 -12.89
C THR A 102 6.93 -0.88 -12.95
N VAL A 103 8.00 -0.39 -13.63
CA VAL A 103 9.27 -1.12 -13.69
C VAL A 103 9.75 -1.32 -12.25
N LEU A 104 9.35 -2.44 -11.65
CA LEU A 104 9.83 -2.84 -10.34
C LEU A 104 11.17 -3.57 -10.55
N PRO A 105 12.14 -3.32 -9.68
CA PRO A 105 13.43 -3.98 -9.76
C PRO A 105 13.24 -5.48 -9.64
N ALA A 106 13.97 -6.23 -10.43
CA ALA A 106 14.03 -7.69 -10.35
C ALA A 106 14.66 -8.21 -9.04
N LYS A 107 15.06 -7.33 -8.14
CA LYS A 107 15.46 -7.71 -6.77
C LYS A 107 14.42 -8.52 -6.01
N ASP A 108 13.15 -8.47 -6.43
CA ASP A 108 12.05 -9.24 -5.86
C ASP A 108 11.54 -10.33 -6.82
N ALA A 109 12.18 -10.56 -7.96
CA ALA A 109 11.79 -11.62 -8.88
C ALA A 109 12.27 -12.97 -8.34
N CYS A 110 11.36 -13.94 -8.22
CA CYS A 110 11.73 -15.30 -7.87
C CYS A 110 12.67 -15.90 -8.95
N PRO A 111 13.83 -16.45 -8.57
CA PRO A 111 14.74 -17.11 -9.51
C PRO A 111 14.06 -18.22 -10.29
N ALA A 112 14.52 -18.47 -11.51
CA ALA A 112 13.92 -19.47 -12.40
C ALA A 112 13.90 -20.86 -11.77
N ALA A 113 14.97 -21.25 -11.08
CA ALA A 113 15.11 -22.53 -10.39
C ALA A 113 14.05 -22.77 -9.29
N PHE A 114 13.57 -21.70 -8.65
CA PHE A 114 12.63 -21.78 -7.54
C PHE A 114 11.18 -21.41 -7.90
N ARG A 115 10.86 -21.14 -9.17
CA ARG A 115 9.50 -20.72 -9.57
C ARG A 115 8.44 -21.76 -9.22
N SER A 116 8.68 -23.02 -9.50
CA SER A 116 7.76 -24.11 -9.18
C SER A 116 7.48 -24.18 -7.67
N LEU A 117 8.53 -24.11 -6.85
CA LEU A 117 8.43 -24.11 -5.40
C LEU A 117 7.59 -22.92 -4.88
N ARG A 118 7.85 -21.74 -5.41
CA ARG A 118 7.07 -20.52 -5.09
C ARG A 118 5.60 -20.67 -5.47
N ASP A 119 5.31 -21.18 -6.65
CA ASP A 119 3.94 -21.32 -7.14
C ASP A 119 3.16 -22.37 -6.33
N ASP A 120 3.80 -23.47 -5.91
CA ASP A 120 3.26 -24.44 -4.97
C ASP A 120 2.90 -23.79 -3.63
N TYR A 121 3.80 -22.94 -3.11
CA TYR A 121 3.57 -22.20 -1.87
C TYR A 121 2.37 -21.26 -1.99
N LEU A 122 2.26 -20.50 -3.07
CA LEU A 122 1.13 -19.59 -3.28
C LEU A 122 -0.20 -20.36 -3.42
N SER A 123 -0.16 -21.51 -4.09
CA SER A 123 -1.30 -22.42 -4.17
C SER A 123 -1.71 -22.96 -2.80
N TRP A 124 -0.73 -23.34 -1.97
CA TRP A 124 -0.95 -23.76 -0.60
C TRP A 124 -1.55 -22.64 0.27
N CYS A 125 -1.07 -21.41 0.11
CA CYS A 125 -1.64 -20.24 0.79
C CYS A 125 -3.10 -20.00 0.40
N ARG A 126 -3.45 -20.12 -0.88
CA ARG A 126 -4.84 -19.92 -1.35
C ARG A 126 -5.77 -21.02 -0.86
N ARG A 127 -5.33 -22.30 -0.84
CA ARG A 127 -6.10 -23.40 -0.25
C ARG A 127 -6.42 -23.20 1.24
N ARG A 128 -5.56 -22.46 1.96
CA ARG A 128 -5.80 -22.05 3.37
C ARG A 128 -6.65 -20.77 3.51
N ALA A 129 -7.35 -20.37 2.46
CA ALA A 129 -8.23 -19.21 2.41
C ALA A 129 -7.55 -17.89 2.86
N ASN A 130 -6.24 -17.74 2.61
CA ASN A 130 -5.58 -16.45 2.85
C ASN A 130 -6.13 -15.40 1.89
N ALA A 131 -6.41 -14.20 2.39
CA ALA A 131 -6.78 -13.06 1.55
C ALA A 131 -5.68 -12.76 0.52
N GLU A 132 -6.05 -12.38 -0.71
CA GLU A 132 -5.08 -12.18 -1.81
C GLU A 132 -3.99 -11.14 -1.45
N ALA A 133 -4.34 -10.08 -0.71
CA ALA A 133 -3.34 -9.14 -0.21
C ALA A 133 -2.30 -9.79 0.71
N THR A 134 -2.68 -10.81 1.47
CA THR A 134 -1.77 -11.61 2.30
C THR A 134 -0.91 -12.52 1.43
N VAL A 135 -1.51 -13.15 0.40
CA VAL A 135 -0.79 -13.98 -0.56
C VAL A 135 0.29 -13.16 -1.27
N VAL A 136 -0.03 -11.94 -1.73
CA VAL A 136 0.94 -11.02 -2.35
C VAL A 136 2.09 -10.65 -1.40
N ALA A 137 1.80 -10.41 -0.11
CA ALA A 137 2.84 -10.11 0.88
C ALA A 137 3.75 -11.31 1.13
N LYS A 138 3.18 -12.51 1.19
CA LYS A 138 3.89 -13.78 1.33
C LYS A 138 4.74 -14.09 0.10
N ASP A 139 4.18 -13.92 -1.12
CA ASP A 139 4.90 -14.04 -2.39
C ASP A 139 6.14 -13.16 -2.41
N LYS A 140 5.97 -11.88 -2.09
CA LYS A 140 7.08 -10.94 -2.06
C LYS A 140 8.20 -11.37 -1.09
N THR A 141 7.84 -11.89 0.07
CA THR A 141 8.83 -12.34 1.05
C THR A 141 9.51 -13.64 0.60
N ALA A 142 8.75 -14.61 0.11
CA ALA A 142 9.28 -15.87 -0.40
C ALA A 142 10.21 -15.64 -1.59
N SER A 143 9.78 -14.83 -2.57
CA SER A 143 10.61 -14.50 -3.75
C SER A 143 11.92 -13.81 -3.37
N ARG A 144 11.90 -12.89 -2.40
CA ARG A 144 13.13 -12.25 -1.89
C ARG A 144 14.06 -13.23 -1.17
N PHE A 145 13.47 -14.14 -0.39
CA PHE A 145 14.25 -15.15 0.31
C PHE A 145 14.89 -16.13 -0.67
N LEU A 146 14.14 -16.59 -1.67
CA LEU A 146 14.66 -17.49 -2.71
C LEU A 146 15.75 -16.81 -3.57
N ALA A 147 15.59 -15.53 -3.88
CA ALA A 147 16.62 -14.75 -4.55
C ALA A 147 17.88 -14.59 -3.68
N TYR A 148 17.71 -14.45 -2.37
CA TYR A 148 18.83 -14.44 -1.43
C TYR A 148 19.57 -15.77 -1.41
N LEU A 149 18.87 -16.91 -1.42
CA LEU A 149 19.47 -18.23 -1.44
C LEU A 149 20.30 -18.46 -2.72
N GLU A 150 19.77 -18.03 -3.87
CA GLU A 150 20.52 -18.05 -5.14
C GLU A 150 21.80 -17.21 -5.04
N ASP A 151 21.73 -16.00 -4.48
CA ASP A 151 22.87 -15.09 -4.30
C ASP A 151 23.98 -15.68 -3.41
N VAL A 152 23.63 -16.50 -2.41
CA VAL A 152 24.60 -17.12 -1.49
C VAL A 152 25.00 -18.53 -1.92
N GLY A 153 24.45 -19.03 -3.04
CA GLY A 153 24.80 -20.34 -3.61
C GLY A 153 24.08 -21.52 -2.98
N THR A 154 23.05 -21.31 -2.15
CA THR A 154 22.23 -22.39 -1.60
C THR A 154 21.23 -22.87 -2.65
N ALA A 155 21.58 -23.94 -3.37
CA ALA A 155 20.74 -24.47 -4.45
C ALA A 155 19.70 -25.47 -3.95
N ASP A 156 20.01 -26.25 -2.91
CA ASP A 156 19.12 -27.27 -2.35
C ASP A 156 18.40 -26.72 -1.11
N ILE A 157 17.07 -26.68 -1.19
CA ILE A 157 16.20 -26.26 -0.07
C ILE A 157 16.28 -27.23 1.12
N ALA A 158 16.64 -28.50 0.90
CA ALA A 158 16.80 -29.49 1.97
C ALA A 158 17.98 -29.16 2.90
N GLU A 159 18.99 -28.46 2.40
CA GLU A 159 20.19 -28.05 3.15
C GLU A 159 20.00 -26.72 3.90
N LEU A 160 18.82 -26.12 3.83
CA LEU A 160 18.53 -24.84 4.46
C LEU A 160 18.88 -24.84 5.95
N GLY A 161 19.72 -23.90 6.36
CA GLY A 161 20.22 -23.77 7.74
C GLY A 161 19.81 -22.46 8.43
N VAL A 162 20.09 -22.39 9.73
CA VAL A 162 19.84 -21.19 10.55
C VAL A 162 20.65 -19.99 10.06
N GLN A 163 21.82 -20.24 9.47
CA GLN A 163 22.70 -19.20 8.91
C GLN A 163 22.03 -18.46 7.75
N ASP A 164 21.33 -19.20 6.86
CA ASP A 164 20.60 -18.61 5.74
C ASP A 164 19.45 -17.72 6.22
N LEU A 165 18.73 -18.16 7.25
CA LEU A 165 17.64 -17.39 7.86
C LEU A 165 18.14 -16.09 8.48
N SER A 166 19.24 -16.19 9.24
CA SER A 166 19.87 -15.05 9.90
C SER A 166 20.45 -14.07 8.90
N GLY A 167 21.17 -14.56 7.89
CA GLY A 167 21.77 -13.76 6.82
C GLY A 167 20.70 -13.00 6.01
N PHE A 168 19.59 -13.67 5.66
CA PHE A 168 18.48 -13.02 5.00
C PHE A 168 17.87 -11.89 5.84
N LEU A 169 17.60 -12.14 7.12
CA LEU A 169 17.00 -11.12 8.00
C LEU A 169 17.95 -9.96 8.26
N LEU A 170 19.27 -10.19 8.37
CA LEU A 170 20.27 -9.14 8.48
C LEU A 170 20.28 -8.22 7.24
N ARG A 171 20.15 -8.78 6.03
CA ARG A 171 19.99 -7.96 4.80
C ARG A 171 18.75 -7.06 4.82
N GLN A 172 17.74 -7.35 5.67
CA GLN A 172 16.54 -6.52 5.83
C GLN A 172 16.72 -5.39 6.87
N GLY A 173 17.89 -5.24 7.49
CA GLY A 173 18.15 -4.29 8.58
C GLY A 173 17.87 -2.82 8.27
N HIS A 174 17.85 -2.45 6.98
CA HIS A 174 17.45 -1.11 6.51
C HIS A 174 15.94 -0.82 6.60
N LEU A 175 15.12 -1.86 6.84
CA LEU A 175 13.67 -1.73 6.97
C LEU A 175 13.26 -1.31 8.39
N ARG A 176 12.07 -0.71 8.51
CA ARG A 176 11.49 -0.40 9.82
C ARG A 176 11.20 -1.69 10.59
N ARG A 177 11.37 -1.67 11.91
CA ARG A 177 11.14 -2.84 12.81
C ARG A 177 9.82 -3.56 12.55
N LYS A 178 8.72 -2.82 12.38
CA LYS A 178 7.41 -3.39 12.02
C LYS A 178 7.43 -4.16 10.70
N THR A 179 8.15 -3.67 9.71
CA THR A 179 8.28 -4.33 8.40
C THR A 179 9.10 -5.61 8.53
N ILE A 180 10.20 -5.59 9.30
CA ILE A 180 11.00 -6.77 9.59
C ILE A 180 10.15 -7.83 10.32
N ALA A 181 9.33 -7.44 11.30
CA ALA A 181 8.41 -8.35 11.98
C ALA A 181 7.42 -9.00 11.00
N SER A 182 6.90 -8.25 10.04
CA SER A 182 6.03 -8.78 8.99
C SER A 182 6.76 -9.74 8.05
N VAL A 183 7.96 -9.39 7.60
CA VAL A 183 8.83 -10.26 6.78
C VAL A 183 9.12 -11.56 7.53
N ARG A 184 9.50 -11.47 8.81
CA ARG A 184 9.76 -12.64 9.67
C ARG A 184 8.53 -13.56 9.77
N SER A 185 7.33 -12.99 9.94
CA SER A 185 6.08 -13.76 10.00
C SER A 185 5.78 -14.47 8.67
N CYS A 186 5.96 -13.78 7.54
CA CYS A 186 5.78 -14.40 6.22
C CYS A 186 6.82 -15.49 5.94
N LEU A 187 8.08 -15.28 6.37
CA LEU A 187 9.14 -16.28 6.26
C LEU A 187 8.83 -17.50 7.11
N ALA A 188 8.36 -17.32 8.36
CA ALA A 188 7.96 -18.43 9.22
C ALA A 188 6.87 -19.31 8.58
N ASP A 189 5.89 -18.68 7.92
CA ASP A 189 4.83 -19.40 7.20
C ASP A 189 5.37 -20.17 5.98
N PHE A 190 6.35 -19.61 5.26
CA PHE A 190 7.03 -20.29 4.15
C PHE A 190 7.83 -21.50 4.64
N LEU A 191 8.57 -21.36 5.75
CA LEU A 191 9.32 -22.47 6.37
C LEU A 191 8.38 -23.58 6.87
N ALA A 192 7.24 -23.23 7.43
CA ALA A 192 6.20 -24.20 7.80
C ALA A 192 5.67 -24.95 6.57
N PHE A 193 5.47 -24.27 5.44
CA PHE A 193 5.09 -24.92 4.18
C PHE A 193 6.17 -25.91 3.73
N LEU A 194 7.44 -25.54 3.73
CA LEU A 194 8.53 -26.41 3.32
C LEU A 194 8.56 -27.70 4.16
N ALA A 195 8.44 -27.58 5.48
CA ALA A 195 8.39 -28.73 6.38
C ALA A 195 7.15 -29.60 6.17
N THR A 196 5.95 -28.98 6.05
CA THR A 196 4.69 -29.70 5.87
C THR A 196 4.65 -30.47 4.55
N THR A 197 5.38 -30.02 3.53
CA THR A 197 5.46 -30.66 2.21
C THR A 197 6.69 -31.55 2.03
N GLY A 198 7.44 -31.81 3.11
CA GLY A 198 8.60 -32.70 3.11
C GLY A 198 9.82 -32.15 2.36
N ARG A 199 9.86 -30.85 2.03
CA ARG A 199 10.97 -30.22 1.32
C ARG A 199 12.15 -29.87 2.26
N THR A 200 11.89 -29.77 3.56
CA THR A 200 12.89 -29.70 4.62
C THR A 200 12.61 -30.77 5.66
N PRO A 201 13.64 -31.38 6.29
CA PRO A 201 13.47 -32.46 7.26
C PRO A 201 12.77 -32.01 8.56
N ARG A 202 12.76 -30.70 8.83
CA ARG A 202 12.15 -30.10 10.02
C ARG A 202 11.66 -28.69 9.74
N ASN A 203 10.71 -28.21 10.55
CA ASN A 203 10.28 -26.82 10.53
C ASN A 203 11.37 -25.92 11.16
N LEU A 204 11.91 -25.03 10.37
CA LEU A 204 12.92 -24.05 10.80
C LEU A 204 12.33 -22.74 11.32
N ALA A 205 11.01 -22.58 11.35
CA ALA A 205 10.35 -21.35 11.80
C ALA A 205 10.71 -20.97 13.25
N ASP A 206 10.89 -21.98 14.12
CA ASP A 206 11.26 -21.79 15.53
C ASP A 206 12.72 -21.36 15.69
N ARG A 207 13.53 -21.53 14.66
CA ARG A 207 14.94 -21.13 14.62
C ARG A 207 15.16 -19.72 14.08
N LEU A 208 14.09 -19.04 13.66
CA LEU A 208 14.19 -17.65 13.23
C LEU A 208 14.64 -16.75 14.38
N PRO A 209 15.64 -15.88 14.16
CA PRO A 209 16.13 -14.96 15.18
C PRO A 209 14.98 -14.18 15.85
N PRO A 210 15.03 -14.00 17.17
CA PRO A 210 14.02 -13.22 17.86
C PRO A 210 14.04 -11.77 17.37
N HIS A 211 12.87 -11.19 17.16
CA HIS A 211 12.75 -9.81 16.76
C HIS A 211 11.87 -9.07 17.77
N LYS A 212 12.49 -8.18 18.55
CA LYS A 212 11.77 -7.30 19.47
C LYS A 212 11.03 -6.22 18.66
N TYR A 213 9.75 -6.36 18.54
CA TYR A 213 8.85 -5.37 17.98
C TYR A 213 7.84 -4.95 19.06
N VAL A 214 7.89 -3.69 19.45
CA VAL A 214 6.88 -3.13 20.35
C VAL A 214 5.68 -2.73 19.52
N ARG A 215 4.53 -3.34 19.82
CA ARG A 215 3.27 -2.93 19.21
C ARG A 215 3.06 -1.44 19.47
N HIS A 216 2.80 -0.68 18.40
CA HIS A 216 2.55 0.76 18.50
C HIS A 216 3.78 1.64 18.84
N GLU A 217 4.97 1.22 18.45
CA GLU A 217 6.20 2.02 18.54
C GLU A 217 6.07 3.37 17.80
N SER A 218 5.33 3.43 16.72
CA SER A 218 5.01 4.67 16.01
C SER A 218 3.57 5.10 16.30
N GLU A 219 3.41 6.32 16.81
CA GLU A 219 2.09 6.92 16.95
C GLU A 219 1.60 7.48 15.63
N PRO A 220 0.36 7.21 15.23
CA PRO A 220 -0.24 7.89 14.08
C PRO A 220 -0.44 9.37 14.43
N HIS A 221 -0.43 10.22 13.40
CA HIS A 221 -0.93 11.59 13.54
C HIS A 221 -2.43 11.55 13.84
N LEU A 222 -2.85 12.22 14.88
CA LEU A 222 -4.27 12.44 15.19
C LEU A 222 -4.69 13.76 14.57
N TRP A 223 -5.55 13.70 13.57
CA TRP A 223 -6.09 14.88 12.91
C TRP A 223 -6.96 15.68 13.87
N SER A 224 -6.68 16.95 14.03
CA SER A 224 -7.58 17.88 14.70
C SER A 224 -8.80 18.19 13.83
N ALA A 225 -9.88 18.64 14.42
CA ALA A 225 -11.07 19.06 13.68
C ALA A 225 -10.78 20.21 12.70
N ASP A 226 -9.84 21.10 13.05
CA ASP A 226 -9.39 22.18 12.18
C ASP A 226 -8.58 21.69 10.98
N GLU A 227 -7.65 20.78 11.19
CA GLU A 227 -6.89 20.15 10.10
C GLU A 227 -7.81 19.42 9.12
N VAL A 228 -8.83 18.69 9.62
CA VAL A 228 -9.83 18.03 8.75
C VAL A 228 -10.62 19.07 7.96
N ARG A 229 -11.02 20.18 8.58
CA ARG A 229 -11.75 21.28 7.92
C ARG A 229 -10.89 21.92 6.83
N ARG A 230 -9.63 22.25 7.13
CA ARG A 230 -8.68 22.81 6.17
C ARG A 230 -8.42 21.84 5.01
N LEU A 231 -8.21 20.56 5.32
CA LEU A 231 -8.03 19.50 4.30
C LEU A 231 -9.21 19.46 3.32
N LEU A 232 -10.43 19.39 3.84
CA LEU A 232 -11.65 19.35 3.01
C LEU A 232 -11.82 20.64 2.20
N GLY A 233 -11.54 21.80 2.79
CA GLY A 233 -11.61 23.11 2.12
C GLY A 233 -10.58 23.29 1.00
N ALA A 234 -9.44 22.57 1.06
CA ALA A 234 -8.40 22.65 0.03
C ALA A 234 -8.68 21.76 -1.21
N ILE A 235 -9.77 20.99 -1.20
CA ILE A 235 -10.15 20.12 -2.32
C ILE A 235 -10.99 20.93 -3.31
N ASP A 236 -10.49 21.03 -4.54
CA ASP A 236 -11.21 21.67 -5.64
C ASP A 236 -12.41 20.82 -6.08
N ARG A 237 -13.61 21.18 -5.61
CA ARG A 237 -14.87 20.50 -5.93
C ARG A 237 -15.45 20.88 -7.30
N CYS A 238 -14.86 21.80 -8.03
CA CYS A 238 -15.24 22.09 -9.42
C CYS A 238 -14.79 20.97 -10.36
N SER A 239 -13.70 20.26 -10.02
CA SER A 239 -13.21 19.15 -10.81
C SER A 239 -13.87 17.82 -10.44
N ALA A 240 -14.13 16.97 -11.43
CA ALA A 240 -14.71 15.63 -11.26
C ALA A 240 -13.90 14.75 -10.30
N THR A 241 -12.57 14.82 -10.38
CA THR A 241 -11.68 14.11 -9.45
C THR A 241 -11.72 14.69 -8.04
N GLY A 242 -11.91 16.00 -7.92
CA GLY A 242 -12.01 16.66 -6.63
C GLY A 242 -13.32 16.32 -5.92
N LYS A 243 -14.47 16.29 -6.62
CA LYS A 243 -15.75 15.81 -6.07
C LYS A 243 -15.61 14.39 -5.49
N ARG A 244 -14.98 13.49 -6.23
CA ARG A 244 -14.70 12.12 -5.77
C ARG A 244 -13.82 12.11 -4.51
N ASP A 245 -12.67 12.79 -4.57
CA ASP A 245 -11.68 12.78 -3.50
C ASP A 245 -12.28 13.43 -2.22
N TYR A 246 -13.09 14.48 -2.39
CA TYR A 246 -13.85 15.10 -1.29
C TYR A 246 -14.81 14.11 -0.64
N ALA A 247 -15.67 13.45 -1.42
CA ALA A 247 -16.63 12.48 -0.90
C ALA A 247 -15.95 11.31 -0.19
N MET A 248 -14.85 10.79 -0.74
CA MET A 248 -14.06 9.71 -0.12
C MET A 248 -13.43 10.13 1.21
N ILE A 249 -12.82 11.31 1.28
CA ILE A 249 -12.14 11.80 2.48
C ILE A 249 -13.19 12.15 3.54
N LEU A 250 -14.29 12.80 3.16
CA LEU A 250 -15.39 13.14 4.06
C LEU A 250 -16.03 11.87 4.65
N ALA A 251 -16.36 10.87 3.83
CA ALA A 251 -16.91 9.60 4.31
C ALA A 251 -15.97 8.89 5.30
N THR A 252 -14.65 8.95 5.08
CA THR A 252 -13.69 8.40 6.04
C THR A 252 -13.65 9.19 7.33
N ALA A 253 -13.65 10.52 7.27
CA ALA A 253 -13.56 11.38 8.45
C ALA A 253 -14.86 11.35 9.29
N ARG A 254 -16.02 11.22 8.65
CA ARG A 254 -17.33 11.29 9.30
C ARG A 254 -17.90 9.93 9.71
N LEU A 255 -17.66 8.89 8.91
CA LEU A 255 -18.21 7.54 9.12
C LEU A 255 -17.12 6.53 9.54
N GLY A 256 -15.87 6.92 9.50
CA GLY A 256 -14.75 6.04 9.84
C GLY A 256 -14.58 4.84 8.90
N LEU A 257 -15.07 4.89 7.68
CA LEU A 257 -14.95 3.79 6.72
C LEU A 257 -13.49 3.46 6.43
N ARG A 258 -13.16 2.16 6.39
CA ARG A 258 -11.84 1.72 5.93
C ARG A 258 -11.71 1.98 4.43
N ILE A 259 -10.50 2.31 4.00
CA ILE A 259 -10.24 2.55 2.58
C ILE A 259 -10.56 1.35 1.69
N SER A 260 -10.38 0.12 2.21
CA SER A 260 -10.78 -1.11 1.51
C SER A 260 -12.29 -1.17 1.28
N ASP A 261 -13.05 -0.81 2.32
CA ASP A 261 -14.51 -0.84 2.28
C ASP A 261 -15.05 0.28 1.38
N LEU A 262 -14.49 1.50 1.54
CA LEU A 262 -14.84 2.65 0.71
C LEU A 262 -14.65 2.39 -0.80
N ARG A 263 -13.56 1.69 -1.17
CA ARG A 263 -13.29 1.32 -2.57
C ARG A 263 -14.26 0.26 -3.10
N GLN A 264 -14.85 -0.52 -2.24
CA GLN A 264 -15.78 -1.59 -2.59
C GLN A 264 -17.25 -1.16 -2.54
N LEU A 265 -17.54 0.03 -1.98
CA LEU A 265 -18.90 0.55 -1.94
C LEU A 265 -19.53 0.56 -3.34
N THR A 266 -20.73 0.03 -3.43
CA THR A 266 -21.57 0.01 -4.63
C THR A 266 -22.68 1.04 -4.53
N LEU A 267 -23.30 1.37 -5.66
CA LEU A 267 -24.46 2.24 -5.69
C LEU A 267 -25.66 1.66 -4.90
N GLY A 268 -25.75 0.32 -4.81
CA GLY A 268 -26.79 -0.38 -4.06
C GLY A 268 -26.59 -0.44 -2.55
N ASP A 269 -25.41 -0.04 -2.04
CA ASP A 269 -25.15 -0.04 -0.58
C ASP A 269 -25.79 1.16 0.13
N PHE A 270 -26.35 2.12 -0.61
CA PHE A 270 -27.00 3.33 -0.09
C PHE A 270 -28.53 3.20 -0.12
N ASP A 271 -29.15 3.20 1.04
CA ASP A 271 -30.59 3.44 1.14
C ASP A 271 -30.83 4.92 1.44
N TRP A 272 -31.19 5.66 0.39
CA TRP A 272 -31.44 7.09 0.46
C TRP A 272 -32.72 7.44 1.23
N ARG A 273 -33.69 6.53 1.26
CA ARG A 273 -34.95 6.71 1.96
C ARG A 273 -34.80 6.61 3.47
N THR A 274 -34.08 5.57 3.92
CA THR A 274 -33.82 5.33 5.35
C THR A 274 -32.57 6.05 5.84
N LYS A 275 -31.84 6.71 4.93
CA LYS A 275 -30.54 7.34 5.20
C LYS A 275 -29.55 6.39 5.87
N THR A 276 -29.34 5.22 5.28
CA THR A 276 -28.41 4.21 5.78
C THR A 276 -27.45 3.73 4.71
N ILE A 277 -26.26 3.32 5.13
CA ILE A 277 -25.26 2.62 4.32
C ILE A 277 -25.09 1.23 4.89
N THR A 278 -25.34 0.20 4.07
CA THR A 278 -25.19 -1.20 4.44
C THR A 278 -24.09 -1.84 3.58
N LEU A 279 -23.05 -2.33 4.20
CA LEU A 279 -21.94 -2.95 3.47
C LEU A 279 -21.37 -4.16 4.20
N VAL A 280 -20.72 -5.06 3.46
CA VAL A 280 -19.91 -6.14 4.05
C VAL A 280 -18.45 -5.70 4.07
N GLN A 281 -17.86 -5.64 5.25
CA GLN A 281 -16.48 -5.20 5.41
C GLN A 281 -15.51 -6.16 4.71
N HIS A 282 -14.72 -5.63 3.79
CA HIS A 282 -13.76 -6.42 3.00
C HIS A 282 -12.73 -7.19 3.86
N LYS A 283 -12.30 -6.63 4.98
CA LYS A 283 -11.26 -7.23 5.84
C LYS A 283 -11.79 -8.30 6.77
N THR A 284 -13.04 -8.18 7.23
CA THR A 284 -13.60 -9.02 8.30
C THR A 284 -14.74 -9.90 7.84
N GLY A 285 -15.29 -9.66 6.65
CA GLY A 285 -16.49 -10.34 6.14
C GLY A 285 -17.77 -10.03 6.91
N ARG A 286 -17.75 -9.08 7.86
CA ARG A 286 -18.92 -8.75 8.70
C ARG A 286 -19.77 -7.65 8.09
N PRO A 287 -21.09 -7.75 8.21
CA PRO A 287 -21.96 -6.65 7.83
C PRO A 287 -21.74 -5.44 8.74
N LEU A 288 -21.86 -4.25 8.17
CA LEU A 288 -21.75 -2.97 8.86
C LEU A 288 -22.86 -2.07 8.34
N ASN A 289 -23.70 -1.58 9.27
CA ASN A 289 -24.75 -0.62 9.00
C ASN A 289 -24.37 0.72 9.64
N LEU A 290 -24.35 1.78 8.86
CA LEU A 290 -24.00 3.12 9.30
C LEU A 290 -25.09 4.10 8.90
N PRO A 291 -25.35 5.16 9.70
CA PRO A 291 -26.20 6.25 9.26
C PRO A 291 -25.52 7.00 8.09
N LEU A 292 -26.26 7.28 7.06
CA LEU A 292 -25.83 8.17 5.98
C LEU A 292 -26.04 9.62 6.43
N LEU A 293 -24.98 10.25 6.88
CA LEU A 293 -25.01 11.65 7.28
C LEU A 293 -25.27 12.55 6.06
N ASP A 294 -26.04 13.60 6.21
CA ASP A 294 -26.49 14.46 5.11
C ASP A 294 -25.31 15.07 4.33
N ASP A 295 -24.26 15.52 5.01
CA ASP A 295 -23.06 16.07 4.38
C ASP A 295 -22.32 15.02 3.51
N VAL A 296 -22.24 13.78 3.97
CA VAL A 296 -21.66 12.66 3.21
C VAL A 296 -22.56 12.28 2.04
N GLY A 297 -23.87 12.19 2.28
CA GLY A 297 -24.87 11.88 1.26
C GLY A 297 -24.82 12.87 0.09
N TRP A 298 -24.86 14.16 0.39
CA TRP A 298 -24.76 15.20 -0.64
C TRP A 298 -23.43 15.18 -1.39
N ALA A 299 -22.32 14.91 -0.72
CA ALA A 299 -21.04 14.81 -1.38
C ALA A 299 -20.98 13.60 -2.34
N VAL A 300 -21.60 12.48 -1.97
CA VAL A 300 -21.69 11.29 -2.83
C VAL A 300 -22.63 11.54 -4.02
N ILE A 301 -23.78 12.17 -3.80
CA ILE A 301 -24.72 12.55 -4.87
C ILE A 301 -24.07 13.51 -5.86
N ASP A 302 -23.37 14.57 -5.37
CA ASP A 302 -22.66 15.52 -6.24
C ASP A 302 -21.57 14.82 -7.08
N TYR A 303 -20.86 13.86 -6.49
CA TYR A 303 -19.90 13.06 -7.26
C TYR A 303 -20.58 12.17 -8.29
N ILE A 304 -21.64 11.44 -7.94
CA ILE A 304 -22.34 10.53 -8.85
C ILE A 304 -22.96 11.31 -10.02
N GLY A 305 -23.63 12.42 -9.74
CA GLY A 305 -24.36 13.20 -10.75
C GLY A 305 -23.46 14.08 -11.63
N HIS A 306 -22.35 14.61 -11.08
CA HIS A 306 -21.57 15.64 -11.75
C HIS A 306 -20.08 15.37 -11.84
N GLY A 307 -19.62 14.19 -11.43
CA GLY A 307 -18.19 13.89 -11.41
C GLY A 307 -17.84 12.48 -11.82
N ARG A 308 -18.71 11.51 -11.61
CA ARG A 308 -18.43 10.12 -11.91
C ARG A 308 -18.49 9.86 -13.43
N PRO A 309 -17.42 9.31 -14.04
CA PRO A 309 -17.45 8.97 -15.46
C PRO A 309 -18.47 7.85 -15.73
N GLU A 310 -19.01 7.81 -16.92
CA GLU A 310 -19.82 6.70 -17.39
C GLU A 310 -19.00 5.42 -17.45
N THR A 311 -19.48 4.35 -16.83
CA THR A 311 -18.81 3.06 -16.76
C THR A 311 -19.78 1.98 -16.35
N SER A 312 -19.53 0.74 -16.79
CA SER A 312 -20.24 -0.46 -16.35
C SER A 312 -19.87 -0.89 -14.92
N CYS A 313 -18.84 -0.31 -14.33
CA CYS A 313 -18.42 -0.61 -12.94
C CYS A 313 -19.50 -0.13 -11.97
N ASN A 314 -20.04 -1.03 -11.14
CA ASN A 314 -21.07 -0.71 -10.15
C ASN A 314 -20.53 -0.04 -8.87
N LYS A 315 -19.21 0.17 -8.76
CA LYS A 315 -18.62 0.84 -7.60
C LYS A 315 -18.90 2.34 -7.64
N VAL A 316 -19.16 2.92 -6.47
CA VAL A 316 -19.36 4.36 -6.35
C VAL A 316 -18.12 5.11 -6.78
N PHE A 317 -16.98 4.77 -6.22
CA PHE A 317 -15.72 5.48 -6.46
C PHE A 317 -14.84 4.75 -7.47
N VAL A 318 -14.66 5.39 -8.64
CA VAL A 318 -13.88 4.83 -9.76
C VAL A 318 -12.68 5.70 -10.12
N LYS A 319 -11.72 5.13 -10.85
CA LYS A 319 -10.63 5.90 -11.45
C LYS A 319 -11.18 6.82 -12.54
N HIS A 320 -10.57 8.02 -12.69
CA HIS A 320 -10.90 8.95 -13.77
C HIS A 320 -9.91 8.85 -14.94
N ARG A 321 -9.52 7.64 -15.23
CA ARG A 321 -8.78 7.26 -16.43
C ARG A 321 -9.24 5.89 -16.87
N HIS A 322 -9.25 5.66 -18.16
CA HIS A 322 -9.67 4.39 -18.71
C HIS A 322 -8.90 3.21 -18.07
N PRO A 323 -9.56 2.08 -17.78
CA PRO A 323 -10.95 1.72 -18.11
C PRO A 323 -12.03 2.21 -17.10
N PHE A 324 -11.84 3.28 -16.35
CA PHE A 324 -12.78 3.86 -15.35
C PHE A 324 -13.29 2.84 -14.32
N ASP A 325 -12.43 1.95 -13.92
CA ASP A 325 -12.70 0.87 -12.98
C ASP A 325 -12.35 1.26 -11.52
N THR A 326 -12.59 0.36 -10.58
CA THR A 326 -12.25 0.55 -9.17
C THR A 326 -10.74 0.78 -8.94
N PHE A 327 -10.39 1.31 -7.81
CA PHE A 327 -9.00 1.47 -7.41
C PHE A 327 -8.35 0.11 -7.11
N GLY A 328 -7.27 -0.24 -7.81
CA GLY A 328 -6.55 -1.50 -7.60
C GLY A 328 -5.86 -1.60 -6.24
N SER A 329 -5.44 -0.48 -5.64
CA SER A 329 -4.73 -0.48 -4.35
C SER A 329 -5.11 0.70 -3.46
N ALA A 330 -4.93 0.54 -2.15
CA ALA A 330 -5.11 1.62 -1.17
C ALA A 330 -4.08 2.75 -1.35
N SER A 331 -2.89 2.46 -1.88
CA SER A 331 -1.84 3.45 -2.12
C SER A 331 -2.25 4.55 -3.09
N SER A 332 -3.09 4.23 -4.07
CA SER A 332 -3.61 5.23 -5.03
C SER A 332 -4.51 6.28 -4.38
N VAL A 333 -5.24 5.92 -3.32
CA VAL A 333 -6.06 6.86 -2.53
C VAL A 333 -5.20 7.61 -1.53
N ALA A 334 -4.22 6.93 -0.90
CA ALA A 334 -3.29 7.57 0.04
C ALA A 334 -2.47 8.69 -0.63
N SER A 335 -2.02 8.51 -1.88
CA SER A 335 -1.30 9.55 -2.62
C SER A 335 -2.16 10.79 -2.93
N ARG A 336 -3.49 10.64 -3.03
CA ARG A 336 -4.41 11.76 -3.19
C ARG A 336 -4.56 12.54 -1.90
N LEU A 337 -4.75 11.84 -0.78
CA LEU A 337 -4.77 12.47 0.53
C LEU A 337 -3.51 13.33 0.74
N SER A 338 -2.31 12.78 0.50
CA SER A 338 -1.05 13.52 0.64
C SER A 338 -1.01 14.78 -0.24
N ARG A 339 -1.58 14.72 -1.46
CA ARG A 339 -1.66 15.89 -2.34
C ARG A 339 -2.57 16.99 -1.77
N HIS A 340 -3.75 16.62 -1.28
CA HIS A 340 -4.68 17.57 -0.69
C HIS A 340 -4.17 18.13 0.62
N THR A 341 -3.46 17.32 1.42
CA THR A 341 -2.80 17.77 2.64
C THR A 341 -1.74 18.84 2.36
N ALA A 342 -0.90 18.60 1.35
CA ALA A 342 0.09 19.60 0.93
C ALA A 342 -0.56 20.91 0.45
N ARG A 343 -1.68 20.83 -0.29
CA ARG A 343 -2.45 22.00 -0.72
C ARG A 343 -3.08 22.77 0.45
N ALA A 344 -3.48 22.05 1.50
CA ALA A 344 -4.02 22.64 2.72
C ALA A 344 -2.96 23.29 3.61
N GLY A 345 -1.67 23.21 3.25
CA GLY A 345 -0.57 23.68 4.08
C GLY A 345 -0.48 22.94 5.43
N ILE A 346 -0.87 21.66 5.45
CA ILE A 346 -0.81 20.84 6.67
C ILE A 346 0.51 20.07 6.66
N GLU A 347 1.36 20.38 7.61
CA GLU A 347 2.64 19.70 7.83
C GLU A 347 2.51 18.68 8.95
N PHE A 348 3.14 17.54 8.77
CA PHE A 348 3.15 16.48 9.78
C PHE A 348 4.52 16.37 10.43
N PRO A 349 4.56 16.14 11.74
CA PRO A 349 5.83 15.89 12.43
C PRO A 349 6.60 14.74 11.79
N PRO A 350 7.94 14.83 11.72
CA PRO A 350 8.77 13.76 11.18
C PRO A 350 8.46 12.39 11.81
N GLY A 351 8.36 11.36 10.98
CA GLY A 351 8.08 9.99 11.46
C GLY A 351 6.61 9.65 11.72
N LYS A 352 5.70 10.62 11.79
CA LYS A 352 4.26 10.35 11.91
C LYS A 352 3.68 9.83 10.59
N VAL A 353 2.83 8.82 10.68
CA VAL A 353 2.14 8.25 9.52
C VAL A 353 0.78 8.91 9.37
N CYS A 354 0.58 9.58 8.25
CA CYS A 354 -0.67 10.25 7.91
C CYS A 354 -1.30 9.58 6.70
N GLY A 355 -2.48 9.03 6.89
CA GLY A 355 -3.21 8.33 5.84
C GLY A 355 -4.69 8.30 6.15
N MET A 356 -5.49 7.73 5.26
CA MET A 356 -6.95 7.58 5.49
C MET A 356 -7.26 6.85 6.80
N HIS A 357 -6.36 5.94 7.24
CA HIS A 357 -6.56 5.23 8.50
C HIS A 357 -6.39 6.14 9.74
N SER A 358 -5.54 7.16 9.65
CA SER A 358 -5.40 8.13 10.74
C SER A 358 -6.60 9.09 10.86
N LEU A 359 -7.29 9.42 9.75
CA LEU A 359 -8.58 10.14 9.80
C LEU A 359 -9.65 9.33 10.54
N ARG A 360 -9.75 8.04 10.24
CA ARG A 360 -10.63 7.13 11.00
C ARG A 360 -10.22 7.05 12.48
N GLY A 361 -8.92 7.08 12.78
CA GLY A 361 -8.39 7.15 14.14
C GLY A 361 -8.83 8.41 14.87
N ALA A 362 -8.77 9.56 14.21
CA ALA A 362 -9.21 10.83 14.76
C ALA A 362 -10.72 10.84 15.09
N LEU A 363 -11.56 10.26 14.23
CA LEU A 363 -12.98 10.08 14.53
C LEU A 363 -13.19 9.27 15.82
N ALA A 364 -12.49 8.15 15.96
CA ALA A 364 -12.60 7.32 17.16
C ALA A 364 -12.19 8.07 18.43
N VAL A 365 -11.09 8.82 18.38
CA VAL A 365 -10.64 9.65 19.50
C VAL A 365 -11.67 10.74 19.80
N ALA A 366 -12.22 11.41 18.79
CA ALA A 366 -13.27 12.41 18.97
C ALA A 366 -14.54 11.82 19.59
N MET A 367 -14.97 10.62 19.18
CA MET A 367 -16.11 9.93 19.80
C MET A 367 -15.87 9.62 21.28
N ILE A 368 -14.65 9.12 21.61
CA ILE A 368 -14.27 8.81 23.00
C ILE A 368 -14.21 10.08 23.82
N ALA A 369 -13.62 11.16 23.30
CA ALA A 369 -13.57 12.46 23.98
C ALA A 369 -14.97 13.04 24.27
N ASN A 370 -15.95 12.76 23.38
CA ASN A 370 -17.36 13.09 23.60
C ASN A 370 -18.14 12.03 24.41
N ASN A 371 -17.43 11.24 25.23
CA ASN A 371 -18.01 10.24 26.13
C ASN A 371 -18.83 9.12 25.43
N THR A 372 -18.62 8.87 24.14
CA THR A 372 -19.24 7.73 23.45
C THR A 372 -18.72 6.43 24.05
N PRO A 373 -19.61 5.50 24.47
CA PRO A 373 -19.17 4.20 25.02
C PRO A 373 -18.29 3.42 24.03
N ILE A 374 -17.22 2.80 24.52
CA ILE A 374 -16.26 2.04 23.69
C ILE A 374 -16.93 0.98 22.80
N PRO A 375 -17.94 0.22 23.27
CA PRO A 375 -18.68 -0.72 22.42
C PRO A 375 -19.35 -0.05 21.21
N VAL A 376 -19.88 1.16 21.39
CA VAL A 376 -20.52 1.94 20.30
C VAL A 376 -19.44 2.40 19.30
N VAL A 377 -18.31 2.93 19.79
CA VAL A 377 -17.17 3.28 18.93
C VAL A 377 -16.68 2.06 18.14
N SER A 378 -16.59 0.91 18.80
CA SER A 378 -16.19 -0.35 18.15
C SER A 378 -17.20 -0.79 17.09
N ALA A 379 -18.49 -0.66 17.34
CA ALA A 379 -19.56 -0.98 16.39
C ALA A 379 -19.51 -0.07 15.17
N VAL A 380 -19.44 1.26 15.35
CA VAL A 380 -19.32 2.24 14.25
C VAL A 380 -18.09 1.96 13.40
N LEU A 381 -16.97 1.65 14.02
CA LEU A 381 -15.76 1.32 13.29
C LEU A 381 -15.75 -0.12 12.75
N GLY A 382 -16.71 -0.98 13.12
CA GLY A 382 -16.75 -2.38 12.72
C GLY A 382 -15.48 -3.12 13.15
N HIS A 383 -15.06 -2.96 14.40
CA HIS A 383 -14.00 -3.75 15.00
C HIS A 383 -14.54 -5.11 15.44
N THR A 384 -13.72 -6.15 15.32
CA THR A 384 -14.10 -7.51 15.74
C THR A 384 -14.07 -7.70 17.26
N SER A 385 -13.31 -6.84 17.97
CA SER A 385 -13.18 -6.80 19.43
C SER A 385 -13.08 -5.34 19.88
N SER A 386 -13.73 -5.03 21.01
CA SER A 386 -13.59 -3.76 21.72
C SER A 386 -12.16 -3.53 22.21
N ASP A 387 -11.41 -4.61 22.49
CA ASP A 387 -10.01 -4.54 22.92
C ASP A 387 -9.13 -3.82 21.90
N THR A 388 -9.42 -3.99 20.59
CA THR A 388 -8.72 -3.27 19.53
C THR A 388 -8.93 -1.75 19.65
N THR A 389 -10.16 -1.33 19.97
CA THR A 389 -10.50 0.08 20.20
C THR A 389 -9.82 0.58 21.47
N GLN A 390 -9.95 -0.17 22.56
CA GLN A 390 -9.39 0.18 23.86
C GLN A 390 -7.86 0.28 23.81
N ALA A 391 -7.18 -0.75 23.30
CA ALA A 391 -5.72 -0.78 23.23
C ALA A 391 -5.11 0.31 22.33
N TYR A 392 -5.86 0.78 21.33
CA TYR A 392 -5.35 1.77 20.39
C TYR A 392 -5.67 3.20 20.80
N TYR A 393 -6.89 3.47 21.28
CA TYR A 393 -7.38 4.83 21.45
C TYR A 393 -7.30 5.36 22.89
N LEU A 394 -7.42 4.53 23.92
CA LEU A 394 -7.35 4.99 25.31
C LEU A 394 -6.01 5.62 25.68
N ARG A 395 -4.91 5.21 25.06
CA ARG A 395 -3.59 5.80 25.31
C ARG A 395 -3.46 7.24 24.82
N PHE A 396 -4.39 7.74 24.00
CA PHE A 396 -4.42 9.13 23.55
C PHE A 396 -5.32 10.01 24.41
N ASP A 397 -6.08 9.42 25.31
CA ASP A 397 -6.94 10.15 26.26
C ASP A 397 -6.23 10.33 27.62
N VAL A 398 -5.18 11.14 27.59
CA VAL A 398 -4.38 11.45 28.80
C VAL A 398 -5.25 12.11 29.88
N GLU A 399 -6.26 12.89 29.49
CA GLU A 399 -7.16 13.55 30.44
C GLU A 399 -8.05 12.55 31.18
N ARG A 400 -8.55 11.52 30.48
CA ARG A 400 -9.26 10.42 31.13
C ARG A 400 -8.36 9.59 32.03
N LEU A 401 -7.11 9.34 31.61
CA LEU A 401 -6.12 8.65 32.45
C LEU A 401 -5.82 9.44 33.71
N ARG A 402 -5.73 10.78 33.64
CA ARG A 402 -5.56 11.65 34.80
C ARG A 402 -6.75 11.54 35.77
N ARG A 403 -7.99 11.49 35.27
CA ARG A 403 -9.18 11.30 36.11
C ARG A 403 -9.26 9.93 36.79
N CYS A 404 -8.57 8.92 36.23
CA CYS A 404 -8.45 7.58 36.81
C CYS A 404 -7.20 7.43 37.69
N ALA A 405 -6.33 8.43 37.73
CA ALA A 405 -5.17 8.41 38.61
C ALA A 405 -5.65 8.43 40.07
N LEU A 406 -5.09 7.54 40.87
CA LEU A 406 -5.31 7.56 42.32
C LEU A 406 -4.62 8.82 42.88
N ASP A 407 -5.34 9.59 43.66
CA ASP A 407 -4.74 10.67 44.42
C ASP A 407 -3.91 10.06 45.56
N ILE A 408 -2.60 10.14 45.43
CA ILE A 408 -1.67 9.54 46.39
C ILE A 408 -1.78 10.24 47.74
N GLU A 409 -2.13 11.52 47.74
CA GLU A 409 -2.33 12.29 48.97
C GLU A 409 -3.50 11.74 49.79
N ASP A 410 -4.61 11.40 49.14
CA ASP A 410 -5.77 10.73 49.76
C ASP A 410 -5.45 9.34 50.31
N ILE A 411 -4.45 8.65 49.78
CA ILE A 411 -4.01 7.34 50.27
C ILE A 411 -3.05 7.47 51.44
N ILE A 412 -2.17 8.46 51.40
CA ILE A 412 -1.18 8.70 52.47
C ILE A 412 -1.87 9.24 53.72
N GLU A 413 -2.88 10.12 53.59
CA GLU A 413 -3.64 10.61 54.75
C GLU A 413 -4.48 9.51 55.43
N LYS A 414 -4.92 8.51 54.70
CA LYS A 414 -5.74 7.38 55.21
C LYS A 414 -4.93 6.16 55.64
N ALA A 415 -3.63 6.15 55.39
CA ALA A 415 -2.78 5.05 55.83
C ALA A 415 -2.43 5.26 57.31
N PRO A 416 -2.74 4.32 58.22
CA PRO A 416 -2.39 4.42 59.65
C PRO A 416 -0.88 4.10 59.81
N TRP A 417 -0.02 4.96 59.34
CA TRP A 417 1.38 4.91 59.72
C TRP A 417 1.49 5.55 61.12
N GLY A 418 1.18 4.77 62.13
CA GLY A 418 1.45 5.09 63.50
C GLY A 418 2.93 5.34 63.69
N GLY A 419 3.30 6.61 63.66
CA GLY A 419 4.64 7.06 63.99
C GLY A 419 4.97 6.79 65.43
N GLY A 420 5.59 5.64 65.69
CA GLY A 420 6.33 5.43 66.93
C GLY A 420 7.57 6.29 66.90
N ARG A 421 7.48 7.53 67.43
CA ARG A 421 8.64 8.21 67.97
C ARG A 421 8.90 7.60 69.34
N ASN A 422 9.87 6.77 69.44
CA ASN A 422 10.51 6.49 70.70
C ASN A 422 11.80 7.30 70.79
N ALA A 423 11.89 7.99 71.93
CA ALA A 423 12.94 8.82 72.42
C ALA A 423 14.29 8.10 72.54
#